data_4392563145642206b0dead00e047a53f
#
_entry.id   4392563145642206b0dead00e047a53f
#
_cell.length_a   1.000
_cell.length_b   1.000
_cell.length_c   1.000
_cell.angle_alpha   90.00
_cell.angle_beta   90.00
_cell.angle_gamma   90.00
#
_symmetry.space_group_name_H-M   'P 1'
#
loop_
_entity.id
_entity.type
_entity.pdbx_description
1 polymer ?
#
loop_
_entity_poly.entity_id
_entity_poly.type
_entity_poly.pdbx_seq_one_letter_code
_entity_poly.pdbx_strand_id
1 'polypeptide(L)'
;RSIDSKYGPKVDKYSQYGWSQNEYDALVSFAYNIGAIDQLTANGMRTRTEIADKILAYNKAGGKVLAGLTKRRQEERTLFLTPVTANVGWQQEDGHWRYYYPDDSGRYVTDAWWRDRDKYYCFDAAGYMLADAWTEYKGCRCYLGHDGAMLTGLQCIAGKWYYFDANGYAATEPVTFTLDQDGALQYPQAD
;
A
#
# COMPACT_ATOMS: atom_id res chain seq x y z
N ARG A 1 -16.23 16.33 16.73
CA ARG A 1 -16.11 14.86 16.62
C ARG A 1 -16.35 14.50 15.18
N SER A 2 -15.42 13.77 14.56
CA SER A 2 -15.52 13.33 13.16
C SER A 2 -16.77 12.47 12.96
N ILE A 3 -17.42 12.61 11.80
CA ILE A 3 -18.54 11.76 11.36
C ILE A 3 -18.14 10.30 11.43
N ASP A 4 -16.92 9.97 11.06
CA ASP A 4 -16.35 8.61 11.05
C ASP A 4 -16.36 7.98 12.44
N SER A 5 -16.01 8.71 13.49
CA SER A 5 -15.97 8.16 14.87
C SER A 5 -17.33 7.68 15.38
N LYS A 6 -18.44 8.21 14.84
CA LYS A 6 -19.80 7.87 15.24
C LYS A 6 -20.47 6.82 14.34
N TYR A 7 -20.20 6.88 13.03
CA TYR A 7 -20.92 6.06 12.04
C TYR A 7 -20.02 5.00 11.41
N GLY A 8 -18.69 5.18 11.44
CA GLY A 8 -17.73 4.19 11.01
C GLY A 8 -17.97 2.80 11.62
N PRO A 9 -18.15 2.67 12.96
CA PRO A 9 -18.38 1.37 13.59
C PRO A 9 -19.58 0.58 13.04
N LYS A 10 -20.58 1.26 12.45
CA LYS A 10 -21.70 0.60 11.80
C LYS A 10 -21.32 -0.04 10.46
N VAL A 11 -20.35 0.57 9.77
CA VAL A 11 -19.80 0.06 8.51
C VAL A 11 -18.77 -1.03 8.80
N ASP A 12 -17.93 -0.82 9.83
CA ASP A 12 -16.90 -1.77 10.28
C ASP A 12 -17.47 -3.13 10.70
N LYS A 13 -18.72 -3.16 11.16
CA LYS A 13 -19.47 -4.40 11.42
C LYS A 13 -19.46 -5.36 10.22
N TYR A 14 -19.30 -4.84 9.01
CA TYR A 14 -19.30 -5.57 7.75
C TYR A 14 -17.93 -5.57 7.07
N SER A 15 -16.85 -5.58 7.86
CA SER A 15 -15.46 -5.60 7.39
C SER A 15 -15.10 -6.81 6.52
N GLN A 16 -15.90 -7.90 6.58
CA GLN A 16 -15.73 -9.05 5.68
C GLN A 16 -15.87 -8.72 4.20
N TYR A 17 -16.47 -7.57 3.86
CA TYR A 17 -16.48 -7.08 2.46
C TYR A 17 -15.13 -6.54 2.01
N GLY A 18 -14.22 -6.11 2.93
CA GLY A 18 -12.99 -5.42 2.55
C GLY A 18 -13.32 -4.15 1.75
N TRP A 19 -14.07 -3.23 2.36
CA TRP A 19 -14.50 -1.99 1.69
C TRP A 19 -13.32 -1.19 1.17
N SER A 20 -13.38 -0.74 -0.07
CA SER A 20 -12.49 0.31 -0.56
C SER A 20 -12.77 1.64 0.17
N GLN A 21 -11.86 2.61 0.09
CA GLN A 21 -12.07 3.92 0.73
C GLN A 21 -13.35 4.60 0.22
N ASN A 22 -13.60 4.57 -1.09
CA ASN A 22 -14.80 5.16 -1.68
C ASN A 22 -16.09 4.45 -1.25
N GLU A 23 -16.07 3.12 -1.17
CA GLU A 23 -17.19 2.33 -0.64
C GLU A 23 -17.46 2.68 0.82
N TYR A 24 -16.39 2.75 1.64
CA TYR A 24 -16.48 3.09 3.05
C TYR A 24 -17.06 4.49 3.26
N ASP A 25 -16.54 5.50 2.58
CA ASP A 25 -16.99 6.89 2.69
C ASP A 25 -18.45 7.06 2.26
N ALA A 26 -18.86 6.38 1.18
CA ALA A 26 -20.24 6.36 0.73
C ALA A 26 -21.18 5.75 1.79
N LEU A 27 -20.75 4.64 2.41
CA LEU A 27 -21.53 3.96 3.45
C LEU A 27 -21.56 4.76 4.75
N VAL A 28 -20.50 5.46 5.15
CA VAL A 28 -20.49 6.37 6.30
C VAL A 28 -21.41 7.55 6.06
N SER A 29 -21.40 8.15 4.85
CA SER A 29 -22.37 9.19 4.47
C SER A 29 -23.82 8.69 4.54
N PHE A 30 -24.07 7.51 4.03
CA PHE A 30 -25.39 6.86 4.11
C PHE A 30 -25.79 6.61 5.57
N ALA A 31 -24.90 6.06 6.39
CA ALA A 31 -25.14 5.81 7.81
C ALA A 31 -25.45 7.09 8.60
N TYR A 32 -24.77 8.18 8.30
CA TYR A 32 -25.03 9.49 8.88
C TYR A 32 -26.47 9.96 8.64
N ASN A 33 -26.97 9.77 7.44
CA ASN A 33 -28.30 10.28 7.02
C ASN A 33 -29.44 9.30 7.37
N ILE A 34 -29.24 8.01 7.18
CA ILE A 34 -30.29 6.97 7.30
C ILE A 34 -30.06 6.05 8.49
N GLY A 35 -28.80 5.69 8.78
CA GLY A 35 -28.44 4.80 9.90
C GLY A 35 -28.65 3.31 9.63
N ALA A 36 -29.29 2.93 8.53
CA ALA A 36 -29.79 1.58 8.26
C ALA A 36 -28.79 0.68 7.50
N ILE A 37 -27.54 0.59 7.92
CA ILE A 37 -26.51 -0.23 7.25
C ILE A 37 -26.88 -1.72 7.26
N ASP A 38 -27.42 -2.26 8.35
CA ASP A 38 -27.86 -3.66 8.44
C ASP A 38 -28.91 -4.00 7.38
N GLN A 39 -29.88 -3.11 7.16
CA GLN A 39 -30.91 -3.28 6.13
C GLN A 39 -30.35 -3.08 4.72
N LEU A 40 -29.43 -2.13 4.55
CA LEU A 40 -28.78 -1.87 3.28
C LEU A 40 -27.97 -3.06 2.81
N THR A 41 -27.20 -3.69 3.69
CA THR A 41 -26.37 -4.87 3.40
C THR A 41 -27.13 -6.19 3.50
N ALA A 42 -28.39 -6.19 3.94
CA ALA A 42 -29.15 -7.39 4.33
C ALA A 42 -28.35 -8.25 5.34
N ASN A 43 -27.80 -7.62 6.37
CA ASN A 43 -26.93 -8.25 7.37
C ASN A 43 -25.69 -8.95 6.76
N GLY A 44 -25.14 -8.38 5.70
CA GLY A 44 -23.95 -8.91 5.03
C GLY A 44 -24.22 -9.96 3.94
N MET A 45 -25.47 -10.11 3.51
CA MET A 45 -25.82 -11.10 2.47
C MET A 45 -25.90 -10.52 1.05
N ARG A 46 -25.98 -9.19 0.88
CA ARG A 46 -26.01 -8.59 -0.46
C ARG A 46 -24.63 -8.51 -1.07
N THR A 47 -24.57 -8.65 -2.37
CA THR A 47 -23.39 -8.32 -3.18
C THR A 47 -23.18 -6.80 -3.21
N ARG A 48 -21.97 -6.35 -3.57
CA ARG A 48 -21.66 -4.92 -3.75
C ARG A 48 -22.61 -4.23 -4.72
N THR A 49 -22.90 -4.87 -5.85
CA THR A 49 -23.82 -4.32 -6.87
C THR A 49 -25.24 -4.14 -6.28
N GLU A 50 -25.74 -5.12 -5.57
CA GLU A 50 -27.07 -5.03 -4.91
C GLU A 50 -27.11 -3.95 -3.84
N ILE A 51 -26.01 -3.73 -3.10
CA ILE A 51 -25.88 -2.64 -2.12
C ILE A 51 -25.95 -1.29 -2.83
N ALA A 52 -25.16 -1.11 -3.90
CA ALA A 52 -25.15 0.12 -4.70
C ALA A 52 -26.54 0.46 -5.24
N ASP A 53 -27.26 -0.51 -5.79
CA ASP A 53 -28.60 -0.30 -6.31
C ASP A 53 -29.61 -0.03 -5.19
N LYS A 54 -29.42 -0.67 -4.04
CA LYS A 54 -30.32 -0.48 -2.88
C LYS A 54 -30.19 0.91 -2.26
N ILE A 55 -29.02 1.55 -2.31
CA ILE A 55 -28.84 2.94 -1.85
C ILE A 55 -29.90 3.86 -2.43
N LEU A 56 -30.21 3.73 -3.73
CA LEU A 56 -31.18 4.58 -4.42
C LEU A 56 -32.63 4.48 -3.86
N ALA A 57 -32.98 3.39 -3.19
CA ALA A 57 -34.31 3.19 -2.64
C ALA A 57 -34.60 4.07 -1.41
N TYR A 58 -33.56 4.67 -0.79
CA TYR A 58 -33.69 5.46 0.43
C TYR A 58 -33.86 6.98 0.15
N ASN A 59 -34.70 7.32 -0.81
CA ASN A 59 -34.94 8.69 -1.30
C ASN A 59 -36.27 9.29 -0.83
N LYS A 60 -36.94 8.69 0.17
CA LYS A 60 -38.26 9.11 0.66
C LYS A 60 -38.20 9.62 2.10
N ALA A 61 -39.00 10.63 2.40
CA ALA A 61 -39.34 11.02 3.76
C ALA A 61 -40.85 11.30 3.84
N GLY A 62 -41.51 10.84 4.92
CA GLY A 62 -42.97 10.93 5.03
C GLY A 62 -43.73 10.26 3.88
N GLY A 63 -43.20 9.18 3.29
CA GLY A 63 -43.80 8.48 2.16
C GLY A 63 -43.62 9.14 0.79
N LYS A 64 -43.07 10.37 0.73
CA LYS A 64 -42.86 11.13 -0.52
C LYS A 64 -41.40 11.10 -0.96
N VAL A 65 -41.17 10.97 -2.27
CA VAL A 65 -39.83 11.11 -2.85
C VAL A 65 -39.42 12.56 -2.78
N LEU A 66 -38.20 12.81 -2.26
CA LEU A 66 -37.61 14.14 -2.17
C LEU A 66 -36.43 14.26 -3.13
N ALA A 67 -36.42 15.33 -3.94
CA ALA A 67 -35.37 15.57 -4.93
C ALA A 67 -33.97 15.65 -4.30
N GLY A 68 -33.84 16.32 -3.14
CA GLY A 68 -32.58 16.40 -2.41
C GLY A 68 -32.06 15.04 -1.92
N LEU A 69 -32.95 14.15 -1.46
CA LEU A 69 -32.56 12.78 -1.08
C LEU A 69 -32.19 11.94 -2.30
N THR A 70 -32.93 12.10 -3.40
CA THR A 70 -32.61 11.42 -4.66
C THR A 70 -31.21 11.79 -5.12
N LYS A 71 -30.88 13.08 -5.18
CA LYS A 71 -29.54 13.56 -5.57
C LYS A 71 -28.46 12.97 -4.64
N ARG A 72 -28.65 13.04 -3.33
CA ARG A 72 -27.70 12.50 -2.34
C ARG A 72 -27.47 10.99 -2.52
N ARG A 73 -28.53 10.23 -2.72
CA ARG A 73 -28.42 8.77 -2.97
C ARG A 73 -27.67 8.47 -4.27
N GLN A 74 -27.85 9.28 -5.30
CA GLN A 74 -27.09 9.17 -6.55
C GLN A 74 -25.60 9.46 -6.35
N GLU A 75 -25.27 10.51 -5.59
CA GLU A 75 -23.88 10.87 -5.26
C GLU A 75 -23.20 9.75 -4.45
N GLU A 76 -23.87 9.22 -3.42
CA GLU A 76 -23.36 8.12 -2.62
C GLU A 76 -23.19 6.83 -3.45
N ARG A 77 -24.14 6.49 -4.32
CA ARG A 77 -24.00 5.36 -5.23
C ARG A 77 -22.84 5.55 -6.21
N THR A 78 -22.71 6.75 -6.77
CA THR A 78 -21.61 7.06 -7.69
C THR A 78 -20.27 6.89 -6.97
N LEU A 79 -20.10 7.45 -5.77
CA LEU A 79 -18.91 7.30 -4.98
C LEU A 79 -18.63 5.81 -4.67
N PHE A 80 -19.65 5.07 -4.24
CA PHE A 80 -19.54 3.64 -3.92
C PHE A 80 -19.05 2.80 -5.12
N LEU A 81 -19.51 3.13 -6.33
CA LEU A 81 -19.15 2.43 -7.56
C LEU A 81 -17.87 2.97 -8.23
N THR A 82 -17.35 4.10 -7.75
CA THR A 82 -16.11 4.67 -8.27
C THR A 82 -14.95 3.81 -7.78
N PRO A 83 -14.22 3.12 -8.68
CA PRO A 83 -13.03 2.42 -8.27
C PRO A 83 -12.10 3.40 -7.56
N VAL A 84 -11.57 3.02 -6.42
CA VAL A 84 -10.36 3.68 -5.94
C VAL A 84 -9.30 3.22 -6.93
N THR A 85 -8.77 4.15 -7.72
CA THR A 85 -7.47 3.93 -8.34
C THR A 85 -6.48 4.04 -7.18
N ALA A 86 -6.42 2.98 -6.36
CA ALA A 86 -5.40 2.91 -5.34
C ALA A 86 -4.07 2.97 -6.07
N ASN A 87 -3.20 3.86 -5.62
CA ASN A 87 -1.83 3.79 -6.04
C ASN A 87 -1.37 2.35 -5.79
N VAL A 88 -0.87 1.68 -6.80
CA VAL A 88 -0.31 0.33 -6.67
C VAL A 88 1.12 0.35 -7.16
N GLY A 89 1.97 -0.43 -6.52
CA GLY A 89 3.38 -0.46 -6.85
C GLY A 89 4.10 0.85 -6.50
N TRP A 90 5.11 1.18 -7.28
CA TRP A 90 5.95 2.34 -7.06
C TRP A 90 5.24 3.65 -7.42
N GLN A 91 5.20 4.58 -6.46
CA GLN A 91 4.67 5.94 -6.63
C GLN A 91 5.66 6.94 -6.04
N GLN A 92 5.77 8.10 -6.68
CA GLN A 92 6.56 9.20 -6.17
C GLN A 92 5.64 10.28 -5.58
N GLU A 93 5.85 10.61 -4.31
CA GLU A 93 5.08 11.61 -3.58
C GLU A 93 6.05 12.56 -2.87
N ASP A 94 5.90 13.85 -3.07
CA ASP A 94 6.75 14.89 -2.47
C ASP A 94 8.26 14.66 -2.70
N GLY A 95 8.61 14.08 -3.85
CA GLY A 95 10.00 13.77 -4.20
C GLY A 95 10.54 12.47 -3.61
N HIS A 96 9.76 11.75 -2.85
CA HIS A 96 10.11 10.47 -2.24
C HIS A 96 9.36 9.31 -2.88
N TRP A 97 9.97 8.13 -2.90
CA TRP A 97 9.34 6.91 -3.40
C TRP A 97 8.63 6.14 -2.30
N ARG A 98 7.43 5.62 -2.62
CA ARG A 98 6.65 4.68 -1.82
C ARG A 98 6.28 3.45 -2.64
N TYR A 99 6.05 2.34 -1.98
CA TYR A 99 5.52 1.16 -2.63
C TYR A 99 4.16 0.79 -2.04
N TYR A 100 3.12 0.93 -2.85
CA TYR A 100 1.76 0.60 -2.50
C TYR A 100 1.47 -0.87 -2.76
N TYR A 101 0.78 -1.52 -1.81
CA TYR A 101 0.39 -2.91 -1.97
C TYR A 101 -0.55 -3.09 -3.16
N PRO A 102 -0.43 -4.21 -3.92
CA PRO A 102 -1.26 -4.47 -5.10
C PRO A 102 -2.66 -4.99 -4.75
N ASP A 103 -3.16 -4.70 -3.56
CA ASP A 103 -4.43 -5.19 -3.01
C ASP A 103 -5.55 -4.13 -3.01
N ASP A 104 -5.39 -3.04 -3.75
CA ASP A 104 -6.31 -1.89 -3.81
C ASP A 104 -6.69 -1.29 -2.44
N SER A 105 -5.94 -1.60 -1.39
CA SER A 105 -6.20 -1.06 -0.04
C SER A 105 -5.77 0.40 0.12
N GLY A 106 -4.96 0.93 -0.79
CA GLY A 106 -4.30 2.24 -0.64
C GLY A 106 -3.22 2.25 0.45
N ARG A 107 -2.88 1.08 1.03
CA ARG A 107 -1.79 0.94 1.99
C ARG A 107 -0.45 0.84 1.26
N TYR A 108 0.61 1.29 1.91
CA TYR A 108 1.97 1.22 1.43
C TYR A 108 2.90 0.63 2.49
N VAL A 109 4.09 0.20 2.06
CA VAL A 109 5.11 -0.38 2.94
C VAL A 109 5.64 0.70 3.88
N THR A 110 5.70 0.41 5.19
CA THR A 110 6.24 1.27 6.24
C THR A 110 7.11 0.46 7.17
N ASP A 111 8.21 1.04 7.64
CA ASP A 111 9.15 0.44 8.63
C ASP A 111 9.46 -1.03 8.32
N ALA A 112 9.72 -1.33 7.04
CA ALA A 112 9.85 -2.69 6.57
C ALA A 112 10.72 -2.81 5.32
N TRP A 113 11.21 -4.02 5.10
CA TRP A 113 11.83 -4.44 3.86
C TRP A 113 10.77 -4.98 2.89
N TRP A 114 10.95 -4.63 1.62
CA TRP A 114 10.11 -5.11 0.53
C TRP A 114 10.95 -5.68 -0.61
N ARG A 115 10.53 -6.81 -1.16
CA ARG A 115 11.12 -7.36 -2.36
C ARG A 115 10.22 -7.06 -3.55
N ASP A 116 10.74 -6.32 -4.52
CA ASP A 116 10.12 -6.16 -5.82
C ASP A 116 11.01 -6.80 -6.88
N ARG A 117 10.45 -7.77 -7.60
CA ARG A 117 11.20 -8.63 -8.52
C ARG A 117 12.41 -9.28 -7.82
N ASP A 118 13.62 -8.99 -8.26
CA ASP A 118 14.85 -9.57 -7.71
C ASP A 118 15.64 -8.60 -6.83
N LYS A 119 15.07 -7.44 -6.50
CA LYS A 119 15.69 -6.40 -5.67
C LYS A 119 14.99 -6.23 -4.33
N TYR A 120 15.78 -5.89 -3.31
CA TYR A 120 15.27 -5.57 -1.98
C TYR A 120 15.36 -4.08 -1.73
N TYR A 121 14.35 -3.52 -1.11
CA TYR A 121 14.20 -2.12 -0.75
C TYR A 121 13.81 -2.00 0.71
N CYS A 122 14.21 -0.91 1.36
CA CYS A 122 13.85 -0.63 2.75
C CYS A 122 13.08 0.69 2.84
N PHE A 123 12.07 0.73 3.69
CA PHE A 123 11.21 1.89 3.89
C PHE A 123 11.24 2.33 5.36
N ASP A 124 11.23 3.63 5.58
CA ASP A 124 11.14 4.21 6.91
C ASP A 124 9.72 4.13 7.51
N ALA A 125 9.55 4.61 8.73
CA ALA A 125 8.26 4.63 9.42
C ALA A 125 7.21 5.52 8.75
N ALA A 126 7.63 6.51 7.94
CA ALA A 126 6.73 7.33 7.12
C ALA A 126 6.38 6.67 5.79
N GLY A 127 7.00 5.52 5.46
CA GLY A 127 6.81 4.78 4.23
C GLY A 127 7.61 5.32 3.05
N TYR A 128 8.65 6.09 3.30
CA TYR A 128 9.55 6.55 2.24
C TYR A 128 10.69 5.56 2.04
N MET A 129 10.98 5.26 0.77
CA MET A 129 12.10 4.41 0.39
C MET A 129 13.42 5.05 0.80
N LEU A 130 14.26 4.30 1.50
CA LEU A 130 15.62 4.71 1.82
C LEU A 130 16.51 4.53 0.59
N ALA A 131 17.42 5.48 0.39
CA ALA A 131 18.44 5.44 -0.67
C ALA A 131 19.75 6.02 -0.15
N ASP A 132 20.87 5.68 -0.79
CA ASP A 132 22.23 6.11 -0.44
C ASP A 132 22.56 5.93 1.05
N ALA A 133 22.07 4.84 1.65
CA ALA A 133 22.06 4.63 3.10
C ALA A 133 22.57 3.26 3.53
N TRP A 134 23.35 3.24 4.60
CA TRP A 134 23.66 2.02 5.33
C TRP A 134 22.47 1.60 6.19
N THR A 135 22.16 0.31 6.17
CA THR A 135 21.09 -0.29 6.98
C THR A 135 21.43 -1.74 7.32
N GLU A 136 20.52 -2.43 7.99
CA GLU A 136 20.65 -3.84 8.32
C GLU A 136 19.48 -4.65 7.77
N TYR A 137 19.79 -5.82 7.26
CA TYR A 137 18.80 -6.82 6.86
C TYR A 137 19.14 -8.16 7.50
N LYS A 138 18.19 -8.73 8.27
CA LYS A 138 18.40 -9.99 9.00
C LYS A 138 19.65 -10.00 9.89
N GLY A 139 19.99 -8.86 10.50
CA GLY A 139 21.17 -8.71 11.36
C GLY A 139 22.50 -8.55 10.61
N CYS A 140 22.47 -8.47 9.28
CA CYS A 140 23.66 -8.24 8.46
C CYS A 140 23.64 -6.83 7.88
N ARG A 141 24.82 -6.18 7.89
CA ARG A 141 24.99 -4.83 7.37
C ARG A 141 24.89 -4.83 5.84
N CYS A 142 24.11 -3.93 5.27
CA CYS A 142 23.92 -3.75 3.83
C CYS A 142 23.87 -2.27 3.46
N TYR A 143 23.92 -1.96 2.17
CA TYR A 143 23.81 -0.61 1.65
C TYR A 143 22.74 -0.53 0.57
N LEU A 144 21.92 0.51 0.65
CA LEU A 144 20.92 0.85 -0.35
C LEU A 144 21.54 1.86 -1.31
N GLY A 145 21.54 1.54 -2.58
CA GLY A 145 22.08 2.42 -3.62
C GLY A 145 21.20 3.64 -3.88
N HIS A 146 21.59 4.45 -4.83
CA HIS A 146 20.88 5.66 -5.23
C HIS A 146 19.47 5.38 -5.75
N ASP A 147 19.25 4.20 -6.34
CA ASP A 147 17.94 3.72 -6.79
C ASP A 147 17.14 3.06 -5.66
N GLY A 148 17.62 3.08 -4.41
CA GLY A 148 17.02 2.45 -3.23
C GLY A 148 17.22 0.95 -3.14
N ALA A 149 17.74 0.30 -4.19
CA ALA A 149 17.96 -1.14 -4.18
C ALA A 149 19.17 -1.51 -3.31
N MET A 150 19.05 -2.63 -2.59
CA MET A 150 20.16 -3.22 -1.84
C MET A 150 21.26 -3.65 -2.82
N LEU A 151 22.49 -3.19 -2.58
CA LEU A 151 23.64 -3.44 -3.44
C LEU A 151 24.22 -4.83 -3.23
N THR A 152 24.80 -5.38 -4.32
CA THR A 152 25.57 -6.62 -4.33
C THR A 152 26.90 -6.40 -5.07
N GLY A 153 27.85 -7.31 -4.88
CA GLY A 153 29.14 -7.25 -5.53
C GLY A 153 30.08 -6.17 -4.99
N LEU A 154 31.07 -5.79 -5.80
CA LEU A 154 32.06 -4.79 -5.44
C LEU A 154 31.53 -3.38 -5.72
N GLN A 155 31.48 -2.53 -4.71
CA GLN A 155 30.89 -1.19 -4.78
C GLN A 155 31.82 -0.14 -4.18
N CYS A 156 31.92 1.01 -4.82
CA CYS A 156 32.64 2.17 -4.29
C CYS A 156 31.65 3.14 -3.65
N ILE A 157 31.70 3.26 -2.32
CA ILE A 157 30.83 4.15 -1.54
C ILE A 157 31.68 5.17 -0.82
N ALA A 158 31.46 6.44 -1.10
CA ALA A 158 32.24 7.56 -0.54
C ALA A 158 33.77 7.37 -0.67
N GLY A 159 34.22 6.88 -1.83
CA GLY A 159 35.63 6.65 -2.13
C GLY A 159 36.26 5.42 -1.47
N LYS A 160 35.48 4.58 -0.83
CA LYS A 160 35.93 3.31 -0.23
C LYS A 160 35.25 2.13 -0.94
N TRP A 161 36.02 1.06 -1.15
CA TRP A 161 35.51 -0.17 -1.75
C TRP A 161 34.95 -1.11 -0.70
N TYR A 162 33.76 -1.61 -0.97
CA TYR A 162 33.04 -2.60 -0.17
C TYR A 162 32.60 -3.76 -1.06
N TYR A 163 32.68 -4.95 -0.52
CA TYR A 163 32.09 -6.13 -1.17
C TYR A 163 30.82 -6.55 -0.43
N PHE A 164 29.77 -6.77 -1.21
CA PHE A 164 28.50 -7.32 -0.74
C PHE A 164 28.31 -8.69 -1.41
N ASP A 165 27.96 -9.70 -0.65
CA ASP A 165 27.68 -11.03 -1.19
C ASP A 165 26.42 -11.04 -2.08
N ALA A 166 26.04 -12.23 -2.59
CA ALA A 166 24.85 -12.37 -3.43
C ALA A 166 23.53 -12.04 -2.69
N ASN A 167 23.55 -12.06 -1.35
CA ASN A 167 22.41 -11.67 -0.52
C ASN A 167 22.41 -10.16 -0.16
N GLY A 168 23.42 -9.42 -0.60
CA GLY A 168 23.59 -7.99 -0.29
C GLY A 168 24.23 -7.72 1.07
N TYR A 169 24.85 -8.69 1.71
CA TYR A 169 25.51 -8.49 3.00
C TYR A 169 26.96 -8.03 2.84
N ALA A 170 27.31 -6.95 3.53
CA ALA A 170 28.68 -6.45 3.51
C ALA A 170 29.63 -7.46 4.12
N ALA A 171 30.73 -7.74 3.43
CA ALA A 171 31.76 -8.63 3.95
C ALA A 171 32.38 -8.08 5.24
N THR A 172 32.50 -8.94 6.25
CA THR A 172 33.15 -8.69 7.53
C THR A 172 34.54 -9.32 7.63
N GLU A 173 34.84 -10.23 6.72
CA GLU A 173 36.12 -10.94 6.60
C GLU A 173 36.81 -10.60 5.26
N PRO A 174 38.12 -10.84 5.13
CA PRO A 174 38.83 -10.62 3.88
C PRO A 174 38.24 -11.45 2.73
N VAL A 175 38.01 -10.77 1.59
CA VAL A 175 37.49 -11.39 0.37
C VAL A 175 38.60 -11.47 -0.67
N THR A 176 38.84 -12.66 -1.23
CA THR A 176 39.81 -12.86 -2.29
C THR A 176 39.15 -12.84 -3.65
N PHE A 177 39.61 -11.99 -4.54
CA PHE A 177 39.19 -11.92 -5.94
C PHE A 177 40.26 -12.60 -6.81
N THR A 178 39.80 -13.31 -7.84
CA THR A 178 40.69 -13.87 -8.88
C THR A 178 40.45 -13.14 -10.20
N LEU A 179 41.40 -13.20 -11.10
CA LEU A 179 41.22 -12.69 -12.46
C LEU A 179 40.87 -13.83 -13.39
N ASP A 180 40.00 -13.60 -14.34
CA ASP A 180 39.79 -14.51 -15.46
C ASP A 180 40.84 -14.31 -16.56
N GLN A 181 40.68 -15.03 -17.67
CA GLN A 181 41.62 -15.00 -18.79
C GLN A 181 41.74 -13.63 -19.47
N ASP A 182 40.69 -12.81 -19.35
CA ASP A 182 40.62 -11.45 -19.91
C ASP A 182 41.06 -10.38 -18.92
N GLY A 183 41.45 -10.78 -17.69
CA GLY A 183 41.84 -9.88 -16.61
C GLY A 183 40.68 -9.26 -15.83
N ALA A 184 39.45 -9.74 -16.02
CA ALA A 184 38.30 -9.28 -15.24
C ALA A 184 38.24 -9.93 -13.85
N LEU A 185 37.85 -9.16 -12.83
CA LEU A 185 37.69 -9.65 -11.46
C LEU A 185 36.55 -10.67 -11.38
N GLN A 186 36.85 -11.85 -10.87
CA GLN A 186 35.87 -12.88 -10.54
C GLN A 186 35.50 -12.78 -9.06
N TYR A 187 34.22 -12.74 -8.79
CA TYR A 187 33.69 -12.77 -7.42
C TYR A 187 33.81 -14.19 -6.84
N PRO A 188 34.02 -14.30 -5.49
CA PRO A 188 33.90 -15.58 -4.82
C PRO A 188 32.51 -16.18 -5.10
N GLN A 189 32.45 -17.39 -5.58
CA GLN A 189 31.20 -18.14 -5.68
C GLN A 189 30.78 -18.52 -4.25
N ALA A 190 29.53 -18.31 -3.91
CA ALA A 190 28.98 -18.84 -2.68
C ALA A 190 28.94 -20.37 -2.78
N ASP A 191 29.53 -21.07 -1.78
CA ASP A 191 29.42 -22.52 -1.60
C ASP A 191 27.96 -22.93 -1.28
#